data_9026c0a3c03e6f65989295c754d3109e
#
_entry.id   9026c0a3c03e6f65989295c754d3109e
#
_cell.length_a   1.000
_cell.length_b   1.000
_cell.length_c   1.000
_cell.angle_alpha   90.00
_cell.angle_beta   90.00
_cell.angle_gamma   90.00
#
_symmetry.space_group_name_H-M   'P 1'
#
loop_
_entity.id
_entity.type
_entity.pdbx_description
1 polymer ?
#
loop_
_entity_poly.entity_id
_entity_poly.type
_entity_poly.pdbx_seq_one_letter_code
_entity_poly.pdbx_strand_id
1 'polypeptide(L)'
;MLQHPLSRTELLIGKDGLDKLRNSKVMIFGVGGVGSYTVEALTRAGVGTLILVDDDTVCLTNLNRQIHATYKTISKVKVEVMKERILSINRKCEVITHQVFVTKENIPELIPDDVDYVVDAIDTVSAKIALVEYCSAKGIKIMSSMGTGNKFDPTQFKVADIYKKIGRASCR
;
A
#
# COMPACT_ATOMS: atom_id res chain seq x y z
N MET A 1 -21.11 25.80 0.05
CA MET A 1 -20.12 24.81 0.52
C MET A 1 -18.79 25.13 -0.16
N LEU A 2 -17.73 25.43 0.60
CA LEU A 2 -16.40 25.69 0.03
C LEU A 2 -15.90 24.39 -0.63
N GLN A 3 -15.63 24.43 -1.93
CA GLN A 3 -15.07 23.28 -2.65
C GLN A 3 -13.61 23.08 -2.26
N HIS A 4 -13.26 21.85 -1.87
CA HIS A 4 -11.90 21.40 -1.60
C HIS A 4 -11.63 20.07 -2.33
N PRO A 5 -10.37 19.63 -2.49
CA PRO A 5 -10.03 18.45 -3.31
C PRO A 5 -10.79 17.17 -2.92
N LEU A 6 -11.19 17.01 -1.66
CA LEU A 6 -11.88 15.84 -1.13
C LEU A 6 -13.38 16.02 -0.94
N SER A 7 -14.00 17.07 -1.49
CA SER A 7 -15.44 17.36 -1.29
C SER A 7 -16.35 16.21 -1.73
N ARG A 8 -15.97 15.48 -2.80
CA ARG A 8 -16.75 14.32 -3.25
C ARG A 8 -16.64 13.13 -2.30
N THR A 9 -15.46 12.91 -1.72
CA THR A 9 -15.25 11.89 -0.69
C THR A 9 -16.05 12.23 0.56
N GLU A 10 -16.03 13.49 1.00
CA GLU A 10 -16.80 13.97 2.15
C GLU A 10 -18.31 13.76 2.01
N LEU A 11 -18.85 13.92 0.80
CA LEU A 11 -20.27 13.63 0.53
C LEU A 11 -20.64 12.16 0.76
N LEU A 12 -19.69 11.23 0.59
CA LEU A 12 -19.92 9.80 0.75
C LEU A 12 -19.74 9.32 2.19
N ILE A 13 -18.70 9.81 2.88
CA ILE A 13 -18.29 9.29 4.19
C ILE A 13 -18.51 10.27 5.34
N GLY A 14 -18.98 11.48 5.04
CA GLY A 14 -19.16 12.56 6.00
C GLY A 14 -17.84 13.20 6.44
N LYS A 15 -17.95 14.27 7.22
CA LYS A 15 -16.82 15.01 7.77
C LYS A 15 -15.99 14.13 8.71
N ASP A 16 -16.64 13.40 9.60
CA ASP A 16 -15.97 12.55 10.60
C ASP A 16 -15.16 11.42 9.93
N GLY A 17 -15.71 10.83 8.86
CA GLY A 17 -15.01 9.83 8.06
C GLY A 17 -13.77 10.41 7.37
N LEU A 18 -13.90 11.64 6.82
CA LEU A 18 -12.76 12.32 6.18
C LEU A 18 -11.69 12.72 7.21
N ASP A 19 -12.08 13.21 8.38
CA ASP A 19 -11.15 13.57 9.44
C ASP A 19 -10.43 12.32 9.99
N LYS A 20 -11.12 11.17 10.07
CA LYS A 20 -10.49 9.89 10.40
C LYS A 20 -9.41 9.50 9.37
N LEU A 21 -9.70 9.62 8.06
CA LEU A 21 -8.71 9.34 7.02
C LEU A 21 -7.50 10.28 7.10
N ARG A 22 -7.74 11.57 7.31
CA ARG A 22 -6.68 12.58 7.45
C ARG A 22 -5.75 12.32 8.63
N ASN A 23 -6.25 11.74 9.69
CA ASN A 23 -5.49 11.41 10.89
C ASN A 23 -4.92 9.98 10.87
N SER A 24 -5.20 9.20 9.81
CA SER A 24 -4.73 7.82 9.71
C SER A 24 -3.32 7.76 9.12
N LYS A 25 -2.53 6.80 9.66
CA LYS A 25 -1.20 6.43 9.22
C LYS A 25 -1.25 5.01 8.63
N VAL A 26 -1.01 4.89 7.33
CA VAL A 26 -1.05 3.61 6.62
C VAL A 26 0.33 3.28 6.07
N MET A 27 0.80 2.08 6.35
CA MET A 27 2.07 1.57 5.85
C MET A 27 1.86 0.56 4.74
N ILE A 28 2.57 0.71 3.63
CA ILE A 28 2.45 -0.12 2.45
C ILE A 28 3.79 -0.79 2.16
N PHE A 29 3.81 -2.10 2.21
CA PHE A 29 4.94 -2.94 1.84
C PHE A 29 4.78 -3.41 0.39
N GLY A 30 5.73 -3.03 -0.45
CA GLY A 30 5.72 -3.26 -1.89
C GLY A 30 4.98 -2.18 -2.69
N VAL A 31 5.69 -1.48 -3.56
CA VAL A 31 5.17 -0.45 -4.46
C VAL A 31 5.20 -0.94 -5.92
N GLY A 32 4.79 -2.19 -6.11
CA GLY A 32 4.69 -2.85 -7.41
C GLY A 32 3.36 -2.64 -8.12
N GLY A 33 2.92 -3.64 -8.88
CA GLY A 33 1.68 -3.57 -9.67
C GLY A 33 0.41 -3.42 -8.83
N VAL A 34 0.37 -3.98 -7.61
CA VAL A 34 -0.76 -3.84 -6.69
C VAL A 34 -0.55 -2.64 -5.77
N GLY A 35 0.61 -2.58 -5.10
CA GLY A 35 0.88 -1.54 -4.11
C GLY A 35 0.84 -0.13 -4.66
N SER A 36 1.33 0.11 -5.89
CA SER A 36 1.30 1.44 -6.49
C SER A 36 -0.13 1.97 -6.71
N TYR A 37 -1.07 1.12 -7.11
CA TYR A 37 -2.49 1.49 -7.22
C TYR A 37 -3.16 1.64 -5.85
N THR A 38 -2.77 0.83 -4.87
CA THR A 38 -3.23 0.99 -3.49
C THR A 38 -2.81 2.35 -2.92
N VAL A 39 -1.55 2.73 -3.10
CA VAL A 39 -1.03 4.05 -2.69
C VAL A 39 -1.79 5.18 -3.39
N GLU A 40 -2.02 5.06 -4.71
CA GLU A 40 -2.82 6.03 -5.48
C GLU A 40 -4.23 6.20 -4.90
N ALA A 41 -4.91 5.10 -4.62
CA ALA A 41 -6.27 5.11 -4.07
C ALA A 41 -6.32 5.76 -2.67
N LEU A 42 -5.40 5.39 -1.76
CA LEU A 42 -5.31 5.94 -0.42
C LEU A 42 -4.98 7.44 -0.43
N THR A 43 -4.07 7.86 -1.33
CA THR A 43 -3.73 9.28 -1.53
C THR A 43 -4.96 10.08 -1.93
N ARG A 44 -5.75 9.58 -2.90
CA ARG A 44 -6.98 10.24 -3.39
C ARG A 44 -8.13 10.17 -2.39
N ALA A 45 -8.17 9.17 -1.53
CA ALA A 45 -9.11 9.11 -0.42
C ALA A 45 -8.81 10.12 0.70
N GLY A 46 -7.58 10.64 0.76
CA GLY A 46 -7.20 11.67 1.72
C GLY A 46 -6.56 11.14 3.00
N VAL A 47 -5.90 9.98 2.94
CA VAL A 47 -5.08 9.47 4.05
C VAL A 47 -3.97 10.48 4.38
N GLY A 48 -3.78 10.75 5.67
CA GLY A 48 -2.88 11.79 6.14
C GLY A 48 -1.42 11.42 6.11
N THR A 49 -1.07 10.19 6.48
CA THR A 49 0.33 9.71 6.46
C THR A 49 0.43 8.40 5.72
N LEU A 50 1.34 8.31 4.77
CA LEU A 50 1.68 7.10 4.02
C LEU A 50 3.15 6.74 4.23
N ILE A 51 3.42 5.51 4.66
CA ILE A 51 4.77 4.96 4.80
C ILE A 51 4.95 3.92 3.69
N LEU A 52 5.95 4.12 2.83
CA LEU A 52 6.21 3.28 1.67
C LEU A 52 7.49 2.48 1.87
N VAL A 53 7.42 1.18 1.63
CA VAL A 53 8.58 0.28 1.71
C VAL A 53 8.72 -0.51 0.41
N ASP A 54 9.83 -0.33 -0.29
CA ASP A 54 10.18 -1.08 -1.51
C ASP A 54 11.67 -0.84 -1.79
N ASP A 55 12.44 -1.87 -2.10
CA ASP A 55 13.89 -1.76 -2.34
C ASP A 55 14.25 -1.47 -3.80
N ASP A 56 13.30 -1.64 -4.70
CA ASP A 56 13.52 -1.61 -6.15
C ASP A 56 13.64 -0.21 -6.75
N THR A 57 14.21 -0.21 -7.95
CA THR A 57 14.11 0.90 -8.91
C THR A 57 13.08 0.59 -10.01
N VAL A 58 12.58 1.64 -10.66
CA VAL A 58 11.67 1.49 -11.79
C VAL A 58 12.39 0.88 -13.00
N CYS A 59 11.90 -0.25 -13.48
CA CYS A 59 12.41 -0.94 -14.67
C CYS A 59 11.49 -0.73 -15.88
N LEU A 60 12.04 -0.88 -17.08
CA LEU A 60 11.28 -0.81 -18.33
C LEU A 60 10.08 -1.75 -18.35
N THR A 61 10.23 -2.96 -17.81
CA THR A 61 9.17 -3.97 -17.73
C THR A 61 8.06 -3.63 -16.73
N ASN A 62 8.20 -2.58 -15.93
CA ASN A 62 7.17 -2.13 -15.01
C ASN A 62 6.11 -1.24 -15.69
N LEU A 63 6.41 -0.67 -16.86
CA LEU A 63 5.54 0.25 -17.59
C LEU A 63 4.14 -0.30 -17.86
N ASN A 64 4.00 -1.60 -17.99
CA ASN A 64 2.74 -2.25 -18.34
C ASN A 64 1.73 -2.32 -17.18
N ARG A 65 2.17 -2.13 -15.90
CA ARG A 65 1.30 -2.38 -14.74
C ARG A 65 1.55 -1.56 -13.48
N GLN A 66 2.61 -0.75 -13.42
CA GLN A 66 2.90 0.07 -12.24
C GLN A 66 2.61 1.54 -12.56
N ILE A 67 1.72 2.16 -11.80
CA ILE A 67 1.18 3.50 -12.13
C ILE A 67 2.23 4.62 -12.13
N HIS A 68 3.29 4.46 -11.34
CA HIS A 68 4.40 5.41 -11.26
C HIS A 68 5.48 5.18 -12.31
N ALA A 69 5.43 4.03 -13.01
CA ALA A 69 6.41 3.69 -14.03
C ALA A 69 6.10 4.41 -15.34
N THR A 70 7.03 5.22 -15.81
CA THR A 70 7.00 5.96 -17.08
C THR A 70 8.40 5.99 -17.66
N TYR A 71 8.56 6.34 -18.93
CA TYR A 71 9.90 6.53 -19.53
C TYR A 71 10.75 7.57 -18.78
N LYS A 72 10.12 8.54 -18.09
CA LYS A 72 10.82 9.58 -17.31
C LYS A 72 11.28 9.09 -15.94
N THR A 73 10.75 7.98 -15.47
CA THR A 73 11.01 7.47 -14.11
C THR A 73 11.85 6.20 -14.09
N ILE A 74 12.19 5.63 -15.26
CA ILE A 74 13.10 4.47 -15.37
C ILE A 74 14.41 4.75 -14.62
N SER A 75 14.91 3.75 -13.89
CA SER A 75 16.10 3.76 -13.04
C SER A 75 16.01 4.62 -11.77
N LYS A 76 14.88 5.28 -11.51
CA LYS A 76 14.64 5.97 -10.25
C LYS A 76 14.09 5.02 -9.19
N VAL A 77 14.36 5.33 -7.92
CA VAL A 77 13.88 4.58 -6.75
C VAL A 77 12.35 4.64 -6.70
N LYS A 78 11.68 3.48 -6.62
CA LYS A 78 10.21 3.40 -6.69
C LYS A 78 9.51 4.21 -5.60
N VAL A 79 9.97 4.10 -4.35
CA VAL A 79 9.34 4.82 -3.23
C VAL A 79 9.45 6.33 -3.38
N GLU A 80 10.56 6.85 -3.94
CA GLU A 80 10.74 8.27 -4.18
C GLU A 80 9.87 8.78 -5.32
N VAL A 81 9.79 8.03 -6.42
CA VAL A 81 8.89 8.37 -7.53
C VAL A 81 7.43 8.39 -7.07
N MET A 82 7.05 7.43 -6.22
CA MET A 82 5.69 7.38 -5.70
C MET A 82 5.42 8.52 -4.70
N LYS A 83 6.41 8.92 -3.89
CA LYS A 83 6.33 10.10 -3.03
C LYS A 83 6.07 11.38 -3.82
N GLU A 84 6.83 11.63 -4.89
CA GLU A 84 6.59 12.76 -5.80
C GLU A 84 5.16 12.75 -6.34
N ARG A 85 4.67 11.56 -6.73
CA ARG A 85 3.32 11.39 -7.23
C ARG A 85 2.26 11.69 -6.16
N ILE A 86 2.42 11.17 -4.94
CA ILE A 86 1.52 11.45 -3.81
C ILE A 86 1.41 12.96 -3.59
N LEU A 87 2.55 13.64 -3.47
CA LEU A 87 2.59 15.08 -3.20
C LEU A 87 2.02 15.92 -4.35
N SER A 88 2.05 15.41 -5.59
CA SER A 88 1.38 16.06 -6.72
C SER A 88 -0.16 15.98 -6.65
N ILE A 89 -0.70 14.99 -5.93
CA ILE A 89 -2.15 14.74 -5.76
C ILE A 89 -2.65 15.32 -4.43
N ASN A 90 -1.97 14.98 -3.33
CA ASN A 90 -2.31 15.43 -1.98
C ASN A 90 -1.09 16.08 -1.30
N ARG A 91 -0.99 17.40 -1.43
CA ARG A 91 0.13 18.18 -0.88
C ARG A 91 0.22 18.17 0.65
N LYS A 92 -0.84 17.75 1.34
CA LYS A 92 -0.91 17.69 2.80
C LYS A 92 -0.57 16.31 3.35
N CYS A 93 -0.38 15.32 2.50
CA CYS A 93 0.00 13.98 2.91
C CYS A 93 1.45 13.98 3.40
N GLU A 94 1.69 13.46 4.59
CA GLU A 94 3.02 13.13 5.06
C GLU A 94 3.46 11.83 4.38
N VAL A 95 4.66 11.82 3.77
CA VAL A 95 5.17 10.64 3.06
C VAL A 95 6.54 10.25 3.59
N ILE A 96 6.61 9.09 4.22
CA ILE A 96 7.84 8.48 4.72
C ILE A 96 8.23 7.35 3.77
N THR A 97 9.49 7.27 3.37
CA THR A 97 9.99 6.30 2.40
C THR A 97 11.11 5.47 2.99
N HIS A 98 11.06 4.16 2.79
CA HIS A 98 12.11 3.21 3.14
C HIS A 98 12.50 2.42 1.90
N GLN A 99 13.69 2.69 1.37
CA GLN A 99 14.27 1.89 0.29
C GLN A 99 15.00 0.70 0.91
N VAL A 100 14.28 -0.37 1.23
CA VAL A 100 14.82 -1.54 1.92
C VAL A 100 14.09 -2.82 1.52
N PHE A 101 14.85 -3.90 1.35
CA PHE A 101 14.29 -5.24 1.19
C PHE A 101 13.71 -5.73 2.52
N VAL A 102 12.47 -6.22 2.50
CA VAL A 102 11.74 -6.62 3.70
C VAL A 102 12.14 -8.04 4.11
N THR A 103 12.60 -8.17 5.35
CA THR A 103 12.95 -9.46 5.97
C THR A 103 12.26 -9.59 7.33
N LYS A 104 12.21 -10.80 7.87
CA LYS A 104 11.64 -11.03 9.20
C LYS A 104 12.33 -10.22 10.28
N GLU A 105 13.64 -10.01 10.13
CA GLU A 105 14.50 -9.33 11.12
C GLU A 105 14.23 -7.83 11.19
N ASN A 106 13.97 -7.18 10.03
CA ASN A 106 13.80 -5.73 9.98
C ASN A 106 12.36 -5.24 10.10
N ILE A 107 11.36 -6.12 10.01
CA ILE A 107 9.93 -5.76 10.19
C ILE A 107 9.67 -5.01 11.50
N PRO A 108 10.20 -5.43 12.67
CA PRO A 108 9.96 -4.74 13.94
C PRO A 108 10.49 -3.31 13.99
N GLU A 109 11.56 -3.02 13.24
CA GLU A 109 12.18 -1.68 13.17
C GLU A 109 11.46 -0.77 12.16
N LEU A 110 10.86 -1.37 11.13
CA LEU A 110 10.16 -0.64 10.07
C LEU A 110 8.77 -0.17 10.48
N ILE A 111 8.03 -0.97 11.26
CA ILE A 111 6.64 -0.69 11.62
C ILE A 111 6.59 0.14 12.90
N PRO A 112 6.21 1.42 12.83
CA PRO A 112 6.08 2.27 14.01
C PRO A 112 4.87 1.84 14.86
N ASP A 113 4.95 2.10 16.17
CA ASP A 113 3.90 1.71 17.12
C ASP A 113 2.55 2.42 16.88
N ASP A 114 2.56 3.56 16.19
CA ASP A 114 1.38 4.39 15.92
C ASP A 114 0.79 4.18 14.51
N VAL A 115 1.14 3.07 13.84
CA VAL A 115 0.54 2.72 12.56
C VAL A 115 -0.89 2.19 12.75
N ASP A 116 -1.85 2.73 11.99
CA ASP A 116 -3.25 2.30 12.05
C ASP A 116 -3.54 1.06 11.21
N TYR A 117 -2.84 0.94 10.08
CA TYR A 117 -3.10 -0.12 9.10
C TYR A 117 -1.85 -0.45 8.28
N VAL A 118 -1.67 -1.75 8.03
CA VAL A 118 -0.61 -2.27 7.14
C VAL A 118 -1.23 -2.86 5.89
N VAL A 119 -0.67 -2.55 4.73
CA VAL A 119 -0.97 -3.19 3.46
C VAL A 119 0.25 -3.95 2.98
N ASP A 120 0.09 -5.25 2.80
CA ASP A 120 1.10 -6.12 2.24
C ASP A 120 0.81 -6.37 0.75
N ALA A 121 1.67 -5.85 -0.11
CA ALA A 121 1.65 -6.03 -1.56
C ALA A 121 3.00 -6.52 -2.12
N ILE A 122 3.86 -7.11 -1.25
CA ILE A 122 5.10 -7.76 -1.68
C ILE A 122 4.82 -9.12 -2.31
N ASP A 123 5.77 -9.65 -3.05
CA ASP A 123 5.68 -10.95 -3.72
C ASP A 123 6.49 -12.06 -3.02
N THR A 124 7.39 -11.70 -2.11
CA THR A 124 8.21 -12.63 -1.33
C THR A 124 7.37 -13.30 -0.25
N VAL A 125 7.10 -14.60 -0.39
CA VAL A 125 6.19 -15.36 0.50
C VAL A 125 6.67 -15.36 1.95
N SER A 126 7.96 -15.53 2.21
CA SER A 126 8.52 -15.56 3.57
C SER A 126 8.30 -14.23 4.30
N ALA A 127 8.51 -13.12 3.62
CA ALA A 127 8.28 -11.79 4.18
C ALA A 127 6.78 -11.50 4.40
N LYS A 128 5.88 -11.97 3.51
CA LYS A 128 4.42 -11.91 3.71
C LYS A 128 3.99 -12.60 5.00
N ILE A 129 4.47 -13.84 5.20
CA ILE A 129 4.14 -14.62 6.40
C ILE A 129 4.64 -13.89 7.65
N ALA A 130 5.88 -13.42 7.64
CA ALA A 130 6.46 -12.69 8.76
C ALA A 130 5.70 -11.39 9.07
N LEU A 131 5.24 -10.64 8.06
CA LEU A 131 4.40 -9.45 8.25
C LEU A 131 3.07 -9.80 8.91
N VAL A 132 2.39 -10.84 8.43
CA VAL A 132 1.10 -11.26 9.00
C VAL A 132 1.28 -11.73 10.44
N GLU A 133 2.30 -12.53 10.73
CA GLU A 133 2.61 -13.00 12.08
C GLU A 133 2.90 -11.83 13.03
N TYR A 134 3.75 -10.88 12.61
CA TYR A 134 4.10 -9.72 13.40
C TYR A 134 2.89 -8.82 13.68
N CYS A 135 2.13 -8.47 12.64
CA CYS A 135 0.94 -7.63 12.78
C CYS A 135 -0.12 -8.30 13.68
N SER A 136 -0.33 -9.62 13.51
CA SER A 136 -1.25 -10.38 14.35
C SER A 136 -0.82 -10.37 15.82
N ALA A 137 0.46 -10.59 16.11
CA ALA A 137 1.00 -10.58 17.46
C ALA A 137 0.90 -9.20 18.15
N LYS A 138 0.99 -8.12 17.36
CA LYS A 138 0.90 -6.73 17.84
C LYS A 138 -0.53 -6.16 17.79
N GLY A 139 -1.52 -6.91 17.28
CA GLY A 139 -2.88 -6.41 17.10
C GLY A 139 -3.03 -5.33 16.03
N ILE A 140 -2.06 -5.21 15.10
CA ILE A 140 -2.08 -4.26 14.01
C ILE A 140 -2.95 -4.83 12.88
N LYS A 141 -3.85 -4.01 12.34
CA LYS A 141 -4.69 -4.41 11.21
C LYS A 141 -3.85 -4.53 9.94
N ILE A 142 -3.98 -5.66 9.25
CA ILE A 142 -3.26 -5.91 8.01
C ILE A 142 -4.20 -6.44 6.92
N MET A 143 -3.97 -5.99 5.68
CA MET A 143 -4.56 -6.56 4.48
C MET A 143 -3.42 -7.04 3.56
N SER A 144 -3.42 -8.33 3.25
CA SER A 144 -2.43 -8.93 2.36
C SER A 144 -3.02 -9.22 0.99
N SER A 145 -2.36 -8.76 -0.07
CA SER A 145 -2.70 -9.13 -1.44
C SER A 145 -1.96 -10.40 -1.83
N MET A 146 -2.71 -11.48 -2.05
CA MET A 146 -2.18 -12.79 -2.45
C MET A 146 -2.03 -12.85 -3.96
N GLY A 147 -0.84 -12.74 -4.51
CA GLY A 147 -0.44 -12.90 -5.90
C GLY A 147 -1.54 -12.70 -6.97
N THR A 148 -1.48 -11.60 -7.70
CA THR A 148 -2.49 -11.25 -8.73
C THR A 148 -2.07 -11.64 -10.14
N GLY A 149 -0.88 -12.20 -10.33
CA GLY A 149 -0.39 -12.67 -11.63
C GLY A 149 -1.27 -13.77 -12.22
N ASN A 150 -1.41 -13.78 -13.55
CA ASN A 150 -2.23 -14.76 -14.30
C ASN A 150 -3.71 -14.81 -13.89
N LYS A 151 -4.27 -13.73 -13.38
CA LYS A 151 -5.69 -13.58 -13.03
C LYS A 151 -6.34 -12.66 -14.06
N PHE A 152 -7.12 -13.24 -14.97
CA PHE A 152 -7.74 -12.49 -16.09
C PHE A 152 -9.10 -11.88 -15.75
N ASP A 153 -9.80 -12.48 -14.79
CA ASP A 153 -11.14 -12.02 -14.38
C ASP A 153 -11.06 -11.30 -13.02
N PRO A 154 -11.10 -9.97 -13.00
CA PRO A 154 -11.02 -9.18 -11.76
C PRO A 154 -12.27 -9.36 -10.86
N THR A 155 -13.39 -9.84 -11.39
CA THR A 155 -14.62 -10.04 -10.61
C THR A 155 -14.53 -11.23 -9.67
N GLN A 156 -13.53 -12.10 -9.85
CA GLN A 156 -13.30 -13.26 -9.01
C GLN A 156 -12.44 -12.98 -7.78
N PHE A 157 -11.86 -11.78 -7.65
CA PHE A 157 -11.16 -11.39 -6.43
C PHE A 157 -12.15 -11.27 -5.27
N LYS A 158 -11.76 -11.80 -4.12
CA LYS A 158 -12.58 -11.76 -2.90
C LYS A 158 -11.73 -11.35 -1.72
N VAL A 159 -12.26 -10.44 -0.91
CA VAL A 159 -11.71 -10.17 0.42
C VAL A 159 -12.18 -11.27 1.36
N ALA A 160 -11.26 -11.88 2.08
CA ALA A 160 -11.57 -12.98 2.98
C ALA A 160 -10.60 -13.02 4.15
N ASP A 161 -11.08 -13.50 5.29
CA ASP A 161 -10.27 -13.81 6.45
C ASP A 161 -9.37 -15.01 6.13
N ILE A 162 -8.05 -14.84 6.29
CA ILE A 162 -7.07 -15.88 5.98
C ILE A 162 -7.29 -17.15 6.81
N TYR A 163 -7.72 -17.01 8.07
CA TYR A 163 -8.01 -18.13 8.97
C TYR A 163 -9.26 -18.93 8.58
N LYS A 164 -10.13 -18.36 7.71
CA LYS A 164 -11.34 -19.03 7.22
C LYS A 164 -11.17 -19.64 5.82
N LYS A 165 -9.96 -19.57 5.25
CA LYS A 165 -9.65 -20.05 3.89
C LYS A 165 -8.67 -21.23 3.92
N ILE A 166 -9.18 -22.46 4.03
CA ILE A 166 -8.39 -23.68 3.90
C ILE A 166 -8.36 -24.12 2.43
N GLY A 167 -7.16 -24.39 1.89
CA GLY A 167 -6.99 -25.21 0.69
C GLY A 167 -7.04 -24.49 -0.68
N ARG A 168 -6.65 -23.23 -0.81
CA ARG A 168 -6.52 -22.59 -2.13
C ARG A 168 -5.07 -22.30 -2.52
N ALA A 169 -4.85 -22.12 -3.85
CA ALA A 169 -3.57 -22.05 -4.55
C ALA A 169 -2.57 -20.98 -4.06
N SER A 170 -2.95 -20.09 -3.16
CA SER A 170 -2.07 -19.16 -2.45
C SER A 170 -1.27 -19.83 -1.34
N CYS A 171 -1.55 -21.10 -1.04
CA CYS A 171 -0.85 -21.93 -0.06
C CYS A 171 0.01 -23.01 -0.75
N ARG A 172 0.27 -22.91 -2.06
CA ARG A 172 1.13 -23.81 -2.83
C ARG A 172 2.40 -23.10 -3.27
#